data_274a70b0abd47a069fb459074b79f9ca
#
_entry.id   274a70b0abd47a069fb459074b79f9ca
#
_cell.length_a   1.000
_cell.length_b   1.000
_cell.length_c   1.000
_cell.angle_alpha   90.00
_cell.angle_beta   90.00
_cell.angle_gamma   90.00
#
_symmetry.space_group_name_H-M   'P 1'
#
loop_
_entity.id
_entity.type
_entity.pdbx_description
1 polymer ?
#
loop_
_entity_poly.entity_id
_entity_poly.type
_entity_poly.pdbx_seq_one_letter_code
_entity_poly.pdbx_strand_id
1 'polypeptide(L)'
;ANEFILKEIINVLNKYAENYQSCDVEAISVRAYSEGSIDLNQASIPTKDESLNYLKGALIKYSDINNLEIPKMGRRSKRRYQSYIPVDKTEMKNKTLFFVADLETLLLKRRDTDVDKTHVPYAGGYMMVDMEKRVNADHITTFYAHDYSKVCQDFHDMSEKMLTEMINRIVKDVQRRGSSMVVYFHNLSQFDGIMILSFLTKSYKNCHIEPIMRNDCIYSIKLYKVSKNGDKRLVLTFMDSYLLLKVKLADLADSFCPELGGKGSFDHQNVTVDKLPSIREDSLTYLKQDILITAAVMQRAKAIIWEEYGIDILKVLTISALALKIFRRVY
;
A
#
# COMPACT_ATOMS: atom_id res chain seq x y z
N ALA A 1 21.42 -29.25 -0.91
CA ALA A 1 20.33 -28.25 -1.04
C ALA A 1 20.91 -26.82 -1.22
N ASN A 2 21.85 -26.42 -0.36
CA ASN A 2 22.44 -25.08 -0.40
C ASN A 2 23.21 -24.79 -1.70
N GLU A 3 23.95 -25.81 -2.21
CA GLU A 3 24.72 -25.70 -3.44
C GLU A 3 23.80 -25.60 -4.68
N PHE A 4 22.65 -26.26 -4.65
CA PHE A 4 21.62 -26.15 -5.68
C PHE A 4 21.02 -24.74 -5.74
N ILE A 5 20.66 -24.18 -4.58
CA ILE A 5 20.07 -22.82 -4.49
C ILE A 5 21.07 -21.77 -4.99
N LEU A 6 22.35 -21.88 -4.64
CA LEU A 6 23.39 -20.98 -5.13
C LEU A 6 23.56 -21.08 -6.65
N LYS A 7 23.55 -22.28 -7.23
CA LYS A 7 23.59 -22.48 -8.68
C LYS A 7 22.37 -21.83 -9.37
N GLU A 8 21.17 -22.01 -8.82
CA GLU A 8 19.97 -21.39 -9.37
C GLU A 8 20.02 -19.87 -9.30
N ILE A 9 20.50 -19.29 -8.20
CA ILE A 9 20.71 -17.83 -8.07
C ILE A 9 21.70 -17.35 -9.13
N ILE A 10 22.83 -18.02 -9.30
CA ILE A 10 23.85 -17.68 -10.30
C ILE A 10 23.28 -17.78 -11.71
N ASN A 11 22.49 -18.81 -12.03
CA ASN A 11 21.83 -18.97 -13.31
C ASN A 11 20.86 -17.82 -13.61
N VAL A 12 20.04 -17.43 -12.62
CA VAL A 12 19.12 -16.29 -12.73
C VAL A 12 19.89 -15.00 -12.95
N LEU A 13 20.97 -14.78 -12.20
CA LEU A 13 21.79 -13.56 -12.32
C LEU A 13 22.51 -13.48 -13.67
N ASN A 14 23.06 -14.60 -14.15
CA ASN A 14 23.72 -14.68 -15.46
C ASN A 14 22.72 -14.42 -16.61
N LYS A 15 21.55 -15.06 -16.55
CA LYS A 15 20.47 -14.85 -17.53
C LYS A 15 19.96 -13.39 -17.52
N TYR A 16 19.93 -12.76 -16.35
CA TYR A 16 19.57 -11.36 -16.23
C TYR A 16 20.65 -10.46 -16.84
N ALA A 17 21.91 -10.71 -16.53
CA ALA A 17 23.06 -9.97 -17.10
C ALA A 17 23.13 -10.10 -18.64
N GLU A 18 22.82 -11.28 -19.19
CA GLU A 18 22.76 -11.48 -20.66
C GLU A 18 21.62 -10.68 -21.33
N ASN A 19 20.45 -10.63 -20.70
CA ASN A 19 19.27 -9.95 -21.24
C ASN A 19 19.35 -8.41 -21.13
N TYR A 20 20.13 -7.89 -20.20
CA TYR A 20 20.22 -6.45 -19.91
C TYR A 20 21.61 -5.85 -20.19
N GLN A 21 22.34 -6.41 -21.15
CA GLN A 21 23.67 -5.92 -21.54
C GLN A 21 23.73 -4.43 -21.95
N SER A 22 22.58 -3.85 -22.29
CA SER A 22 22.46 -2.45 -22.75
C SER A 22 21.77 -1.52 -21.73
N CYS A 23 21.37 -2.01 -20.57
CA CYS A 23 20.71 -1.20 -19.54
C CYS A 23 21.63 -0.98 -18.36
N ASP A 24 21.69 0.25 -17.87
CA ASP A 24 22.32 0.58 -16.58
C ASP A 24 21.45 0.02 -15.45
N VAL A 25 21.72 -1.23 -15.08
CA VAL A 25 21.06 -1.88 -13.95
C VAL A 25 21.86 -1.52 -12.69
N GLU A 26 21.34 -0.63 -11.86
CA GLU A 26 22.02 -0.18 -10.65
C GLU A 26 22.12 -1.30 -9.60
N ALA A 27 21.06 -2.09 -9.41
CA ALA A 27 21.07 -3.22 -8.48
C ALA A 27 19.92 -4.21 -8.70
N ILE A 28 20.17 -5.50 -8.45
CA ILE A 28 19.14 -6.55 -8.37
C ILE A 28 19.08 -7.07 -6.93
N SER A 29 17.88 -7.09 -6.34
CA SER A 29 17.64 -7.68 -5.04
C SER A 29 17.10 -9.11 -5.19
N VAL A 30 17.79 -10.07 -4.59
CA VAL A 30 17.40 -11.49 -4.57
C VAL A 30 17.12 -11.92 -3.14
N ARG A 31 15.96 -12.55 -2.90
CA ARG A 31 15.64 -13.23 -1.65
C ARG A 31 15.48 -14.71 -1.92
N ALA A 32 16.25 -15.53 -1.22
CA ALA A 32 16.12 -16.98 -1.26
C ALA A 32 15.92 -17.54 0.15
N TYR A 33 15.00 -18.48 0.27
CA TYR A 33 14.71 -19.20 1.50
C TYR A 33 15.06 -20.67 1.26
N SER A 34 15.91 -21.24 2.10
CA SER A 34 16.28 -22.66 2.04
C SER A 34 15.78 -23.41 3.27
N GLU A 35 15.65 -24.71 3.15
CA GLU A 35 15.31 -25.61 4.26
C GLU A 35 16.25 -25.49 5.47
N GLY A 36 17.47 -25.03 5.27
CA GLY A 36 18.46 -24.78 6.31
C GLY A 36 18.41 -23.39 6.90
N SER A 37 17.40 -22.56 6.57
CA SER A 37 17.27 -21.18 6.98
C SER A 37 18.52 -20.31 6.76
N ILE A 38 19.10 -20.39 5.57
CA ILE A 38 19.97 -19.33 5.07
C ILE A 38 19.02 -18.26 4.53
N ASP A 39 18.89 -17.21 5.29
CA ASP A 39 18.22 -16.00 4.83
C ASP A 39 19.23 -15.23 3.97
N LEU A 40 19.10 -15.35 2.65
CA LEU A 40 19.80 -14.50 1.70
C LEU A 40 19.07 -13.17 1.67
N ASN A 41 19.47 -12.26 2.55
CA ASN A 41 18.68 -11.04 2.75
C ASN A 41 18.71 -10.12 1.54
N GLN A 42 19.81 -10.04 0.82
CA GLN A 42 19.89 -9.20 -0.37
C GLN A 42 21.15 -9.49 -1.18
N ALA A 43 20.99 -9.79 -2.46
CA ALA A 43 22.08 -9.72 -3.42
C ALA A 43 21.80 -8.55 -4.35
N SER A 44 22.71 -7.61 -4.52
CA SER A 44 22.58 -6.55 -5.50
C SER A 44 23.72 -6.62 -6.52
N ILE A 45 23.36 -6.60 -7.80
CA ILE A 45 24.30 -6.62 -8.93
C ILE A 45 24.18 -5.26 -9.60
N PRO A 46 25.15 -4.36 -9.41
CA PRO A 46 25.16 -3.08 -10.09
C PRO A 46 25.79 -3.27 -11.44
N THR A 47 26.17 -3.50 -12.30
CA THR A 47 26.80 -3.62 -13.62
C THR A 47 27.91 -4.69 -13.74
N LYS A 48 28.31 -5.00 -14.95
CA LYS A 48 29.23 -6.11 -15.30
C LYS A 48 30.55 -6.14 -14.52
N ASP A 49 31.03 -5.03 -13.99
CA ASP A 49 32.37 -4.94 -13.42
C ASP A 49 32.40 -4.86 -11.89
N GLU A 50 31.26 -4.56 -11.22
CA GLU A 50 31.19 -4.45 -9.76
C GLU A 50 29.89 -4.98 -9.22
N SER A 51 29.82 -6.29 -9.00
CA SER A 51 28.65 -6.91 -8.39
C SER A 51 28.91 -7.14 -6.91
N LEU A 52 28.08 -6.58 -6.05
CA LEU A 52 28.15 -6.75 -4.61
C LEU A 52 26.89 -7.45 -4.11
N ASN A 53 27.07 -8.50 -3.35
CA ASN A 53 25.99 -9.27 -2.74
C ASN A 53 26.09 -9.20 -1.23
N TYR A 54 24.95 -9.09 -0.57
CA TYR A 54 24.83 -9.17 0.87
C TYR A 54 24.32 -10.56 1.25
N LEU A 55 25.14 -11.34 1.92
CA LEU A 55 24.74 -12.61 2.50
C LEU A 55 24.92 -12.53 4.01
N LYS A 56 23.83 -12.58 4.79
CA LYS A 56 23.82 -12.42 6.25
C LYS A 56 24.60 -11.20 6.77
N GLY A 57 24.47 -10.07 6.08
CA GLY A 57 25.16 -8.83 6.40
C GLY A 57 26.62 -8.76 5.95
N ALA A 58 27.15 -9.77 5.29
CA ALA A 58 28.46 -9.75 4.67
C ALA A 58 28.36 -9.25 3.23
N LEU A 59 29.26 -8.38 2.83
CA LEU A 59 29.39 -7.88 1.47
C LEU A 59 30.33 -8.81 0.68
N ILE A 60 29.83 -9.40 -0.42
CA ILE A 60 30.58 -10.35 -1.24
C ILE A 60 30.61 -9.83 -2.68
N LYS A 61 31.78 -9.86 -3.32
CA LYS A 61 31.89 -9.54 -4.73
C LYS A 61 31.23 -10.63 -5.58
N TYR A 62 30.59 -10.26 -6.67
CA TYR A 62 29.91 -11.21 -7.57
C TYR A 62 30.85 -12.31 -8.08
N SER A 63 32.12 -11.97 -8.39
CA SER A 63 33.15 -12.93 -8.78
C SER A 63 33.39 -14.01 -7.76
N ASP A 64 33.10 -13.75 -6.50
CA ASP A 64 33.39 -14.65 -5.39
C ASP A 64 32.20 -15.58 -5.07
N ILE A 65 31.02 -15.34 -5.66
CA ILE A 65 29.82 -16.16 -5.44
C ILE A 65 30.06 -17.62 -5.82
N ASN A 66 30.80 -17.89 -6.90
CA ASN A 66 31.11 -19.22 -7.37
C ASN A 66 32.04 -19.98 -6.39
N ASN A 67 32.81 -19.27 -5.56
CA ASN A 67 33.75 -19.82 -4.59
C ASN A 67 33.26 -19.65 -3.15
N LEU A 68 32.00 -19.32 -2.96
CA LEU A 68 31.42 -19.02 -1.67
C LEU A 68 31.40 -20.29 -0.79
N GLU A 69 32.21 -20.33 0.24
CA GLU A 69 32.02 -21.27 1.34
C GLU A 69 30.81 -20.81 2.17
N ILE A 70 29.76 -21.63 2.14
CA ILE A 70 28.53 -21.35 2.93
C ILE A 70 28.93 -21.41 4.41
N PRO A 71 28.80 -20.30 5.17
CA PRO A 71 29.14 -20.28 6.58
C PRO A 71 28.39 -21.40 7.31
N LYS A 72 29.10 -22.30 8.01
CA LYS A 72 28.46 -23.30 8.86
C LYS A 72 27.63 -22.59 9.91
N MET A 73 26.29 -22.68 9.77
CA MET A 73 25.38 -22.12 10.75
C MET A 73 25.63 -22.72 12.12
N GLY A 74 25.91 -21.86 13.11
CA GLY A 74 25.84 -22.27 14.51
C GLY A 74 24.49 -22.94 14.77
N ARG A 75 24.49 -24.00 15.61
CA ARG A 75 23.29 -24.79 15.94
C ARG A 75 22.15 -23.90 16.41
N ARG A 76 21.37 -23.33 15.47
CA ARG A 76 20.00 -22.88 15.79
C ARG A 76 19.18 -24.14 16.02
N SER A 77 18.39 -24.14 17.09
CA SER A 77 17.44 -25.22 17.38
C SER A 77 16.78 -25.66 16.09
N LYS A 78 16.84 -26.97 15.80
CA LYS A 78 16.15 -27.56 14.65
C LYS A 78 14.68 -27.14 14.73
N ARG A 79 14.27 -26.11 14.00
CA ARG A 79 12.83 -25.93 13.74
C ARG A 79 12.42 -27.20 13.02
N ARG A 80 11.63 -28.03 13.67
CA ARG A 80 11.06 -29.22 13.05
C ARG A 80 10.34 -28.77 11.79
N TYR A 81 10.74 -29.31 10.67
CA TYR A 81 10.05 -29.10 9.40
C TYR A 81 8.62 -29.60 9.59
N GLN A 82 7.68 -28.70 9.46
CA GLN A 82 6.28 -29.09 9.43
C GLN A 82 5.95 -29.47 7.99
N SER A 83 5.74 -30.75 7.75
CA SER A 83 5.31 -31.30 6.44
C SER A 83 3.85 -30.93 6.10
N TYR A 84 3.20 -30.12 6.92
CA TYR A 84 1.81 -29.70 6.74
C TYR A 84 1.66 -28.21 7.08
N ILE A 85 0.66 -27.58 6.49
CA ILE A 85 0.26 -26.22 6.82
C ILE A 85 -0.51 -26.27 8.16
N PRO A 86 -0.02 -25.64 9.23
CA PRO A 86 -0.68 -25.74 10.53
C PRO A 86 -2.03 -25.00 10.53
N VAL A 87 -3.02 -25.58 11.22
CA VAL A 87 -4.31 -24.96 11.46
C VAL A 87 -4.12 -23.65 12.24
N ASP A 88 -4.78 -22.57 11.82
CA ASP A 88 -4.77 -21.29 12.52
C ASP A 88 -5.92 -21.26 13.53
N LYS A 89 -5.59 -21.49 14.81
CA LYS A 89 -6.53 -21.43 15.93
C LYS A 89 -6.55 -20.05 16.62
N THR A 90 -5.90 -19.05 16.03
CA THR A 90 -5.78 -17.72 16.64
C THR A 90 -7.14 -17.04 16.68
N GLU A 91 -7.62 -16.69 17.86
CA GLU A 91 -8.80 -15.83 18.00
C GLU A 91 -8.50 -14.45 17.44
N MET A 92 -9.30 -14.02 16.47
CA MET A 92 -9.21 -12.69 15.89
C MET A 92 -10.25 -11.78 16.54
N LYS A 93 -9.79 -10.63 17.08
CA LYS A 93 -10.72 -9.56 17.47
C LYS A 93 -11.27 -8.89 16.23
N ASN A 94 -12.58 -8.83 16.10
CA ASN A 94 -13.26 -8.11 15.04
C ASN A 94 -13.16 -6.60 15.31
N LYS A 95 -12.45 -5.87 14.45
CA LYS A 95 -12.44 -4.40 14.50
C LYS A 95 -13.71 -3.88 13.83
N THR A 96 -14.47 -3.05 14.51
CA THR A 96 -15.73 -2.52 14.00
C THR A 96 -15.60 -1.21 13.23
N LEU A 97 -14.44 -0.56 13.32
CA LEU A 97 -14.19 0.75 12.72
C LEU A 97 -12.99 0.73 11.76
N PHE A 98 -13.15 1.38 10.61
CA PHE A 98 -12.09 1.67 9.65
C PHE A 98 -12.44 2.91 8.82
N PHE A 99 -11.50 3.41 8.03
CA PHE A 99 -11.73 4.50 7.10
C PHE A 99 -11.69 4.01 5.67
N VAL A 100 -12.41 4.72 4.81
CA VAL A 100 -12.28 4.68 3.36
C VAL A 100 -11.97 6.06 2.87
N ALA A 101 -11.08 6.19 1.91
CA ALA A 101 -10.69 7.46 1.32
C ALA A 101 -10.43 7.30 -0.18
N ASP A 102 -10.45 8.42 -0.89
CA ASP A 102 -10.18 8.49 -2.32
C ASP A 102 -9.62 9.86 -2.70
N LEU A 103 -8.88 9.93 -3.83
CA LEU A 103 -8.29 11.14 -4.37
C LEU A 103 -8.64 11.31 -5.84
N GLU A 104 -8.98 12.53 -6.24
CA GLU A 104 -9.09 12.94 -7.63
C GLU A 104 -7.87 13.74 -8.05
N THR A 105 -7.33 13.46 -9.23
CA THR A 105 -6.05 14.03 -9.68
C THR A 105 -6.14 14.60 -11.08
N LEU A 106 -5.27 15.57 -11.35
CA LEU A 106 -5.02 16.06 -12.69
C LEU A 106 -3.53 15.97 -13.04
N LEU A 107 -3.21 15.95 -14.34
CA LEU A 107 -1.85 15.85 -14.83
C LEU A 107 -1.23 17.24 -14.98
N LEU A 108 -0.19 17.51 -14.19
CA LEU A 108 0.60 18.75 -14.26
C LEU A 108 2.08 18.46 -14.57
N LYS A 109 2.76 19.46 -15.12
CA LYS A 109 4.22 19.43 -15.21
C LYS A 109 4.83 19.36 -13.81
N ARG A 110 5.89 18.59 -13.65
CA ARG A 110 6.69 18.59 -12.42
C ARG A 110 7.37 19.94 -12.24
N ARG A 111 7.50 20.39 -10.96
CA ARG A 111 8.26 21.62 -10.65
C ARG A 111 9.73 21.54 -11.03
N ASP A 112 10.32 20.35 -10.96
CA ASP A 112 11.76 20.13 -11.03
C ASP A 112 12.24 19.68 -12.44
N THR A 113 11.32 19.42 -13.37
CA THR A 113 11.65 18.94 -14.73
C THR A 113 10.66 19.50 -15.76
N ASP A 114 11.18 19.93 -16.92
CA ASP A 114 10.34 20.47 -17.99
C ASP A 114 9.59 19.39 -18.82
N VAL A 115 9.90 18.13 -18.62
CA VAL A 115 9.49 17.05 -19.53
C VAL A 115 8.39 16.17 -18.98
N ASP A 116 8.35 15.94 -17.67
CA ASP A 116 7.47 14.95 -17.05
C ASP A 116 6.22 15.55 -16.44
N LYS A 117 5.06 14.98 -16.82
CA LYS A 117 3.80 15.23 -16.12
C LYS A 117 3.65 14.28 -14.95
N THR A 118 3.06 14.76 -13.87
CA THR A 118 2.74 13.95 -12.70
C THR A 118 1.28 14.16 -12.29
N HIS A 119 0.69 13.15 -11.71
CA HIS A 119 -0.62 13.29 -11.08
C HIS A 119 -0.51 14.15 -9.82
N VAL A 120 -1.33 15.19 -9.73
CA VAL A 120 -1.42 16.10 -8.59
C VAL A 120 -2.86 16.08 -8.08
N PRO A 121 -3.11 15.72 -6.81
CA PRO A 121 -4.45 15.69 -6.24
C PRO A 121 -5.11 17.07 -6.24
N TYR A 122 -6.35 17.16 -6.72
CA TYR A 122 -7.15 18.37 -6.66
C TYR A 122 -8.38 18.24 -5.76
N ALA A 123 -8.83 17.02 -5.51
CA ALA A 123 -9.85 16.73 -4.52
C ALA A 123 -9.47 15.48 -3.74
N GLY A 124 -9.95 15.38 -2.53
CA GLY A 124 -9.79 14.22 -1.68
C GLY A 124 -10.90 14.14 -0.66
N GLY A 125 -11.16 12.95 -0.18
CA GLY A 125 -12.19 12.76 0.82
C GLY A 125 -12.01 11.46 1.59
N TYR A 126 -12.72 11.37 2.70
CA TYR A 126 -12.75 10.15 3.50
C TYR A 126 -14.06 10.00 4.26
N MET A 127 -14.36 8.77 4.63
CA MET A 127 -15.44 8.41 5.53
C MET A 127 -14.96 7.42 6.56
N MET A 128 -15.41 7.57 7.79
CA MET A 128 -15.29 6.53 8.81
C MET A 128 -16.45 5.55 8.67
N VAL A 129 -16.13 4.29 8.48
CA VAL A 129 -17.10 3.19 8.38
C VAL A 129 -17.22 2.53 9.76
N ASP A 130 -18.46 2.44 10.23
CA ASP A 130 -18.84 1.72 11.43
C ASP A 130 -19.65 0.48 11.02
N MET A 131 -19.20 -0.72 11.42
CA MET A 131 -19.85 -1.98 11.05
C MET A 131 -21.29 -2.10 11.59
N GLU A 132 -21.61 -1.33 12.62
CA GLU A 132 -22.95 -1.33 13.25
C GLU A 132 -23.91 -0.32 12.62
N LYS A 133 -23.43 0.51 11.69
CA LYS A 133 -24.20 1.58 11.07
C LYS A 133 -24.25 1.45 9.55
N ARG A 134 -25.36 1.84 8.96
CA ARG A 134 -25.46 1.96 7.51
C ARG A 134 -24.53 3.08 7.00
N VAL A 135 -23.80 2.82 5.91
CA VAL A 135 -23.02 3.86 5.22
C VAL A 135 -23.95 4.95 4.68
N ASN A 136 -23.53 6.20 4.83
CA ASN A 136 -24.30 7.37 4.37
C ASN A 136 -23.34 8.43 3.85
N ALA A 137 -23.65 8.99 2.68
CA ALA A 137 -22.88 10.04 2.02
C ALA A 137 -22.70 11.31 2.88
N ASP A 138 -23.64 11.60 3.78
CA ASP A 138 -23.56 12.74 4.70
C ASP A 138 -22.38 12.68 5.68
N HIS A 139 -21.82 11.47 5.88
CA HIS A 139 -20.65 11.26 6.74
C HIS A 139 -19.32 11.40 6.01
N ILE A 140 -19.34 11.72 4.70
CA ILE A 140 -18.12 11.90 3.91
C ILE A 140 -17.61 13.33 4.10
N THR A 141 -16.36 13.43 4.55
CA THR A 141 -15.64 14.71 4.62
C THR A 141 -14.81 14.87 3.35
N THR A 142 -14.99 15.96 2.64
CA THR A 142 -14.29 16.26 1.40
C THR A 142 -13.42 17.49 1.52
N PHE A 143 -12.37 17.55 0.70
CA PHE A 143 -11.38 18.61 0.62
C PHE A 143 -11.15 18.94 -0.86
N TYR A 144 -10.96 20.19 -1.18
CA TYR A 144 -10.77 20.65 -2.55
C TYR A 144 -9.59 21.63 -2.63
N ALA A 145 -8.62 21.37 -3.50
CA ALA A 145 -7.38 22.13 -3.54
C ALA A 145 -7.62 23.64 -3.80
N HIS A 146 -8.56 23.97 -4.70
CA HIS A 146 -8.85 25.37 -5.02
C HIS A 146 -9.43 26.18 -3.85
N ASP A 147 -9.98 25.52 -2.81
CA ASP A 147 -10.45 26.21 -1.60
C ASP A 147 -9.30 26.92 -0.86
N TYR A 148 -8.05 26.56 -1.13
CA TYR A 148 -6.84 27.15 -0.56
C TYR A 148 -6.17 28.20 -1.46
N SER A 149 -6.80 28.60 -2.57
CA SER A 149 -6.26 29.55 -3.55
C SER A 149 -5.87 30.92 -2.98
N LYS A 150 -6.53 31.34 -1.89
CA LYS A 150 -6.24 32.62 -1.22
C LYS A 150 -4.99 32.59 -0.33
N VAL A 151 -4.49 31.41 0.03
CA VAL A 151 -3.40 31.23 1.00
C VAL A 151 -2.19 30.49 0.43
N CYS A 152 -2.29 29.97 -0.78
CA CYS A 152 -1.24 29.24 -1.46
C CYS A 152 -0.78 30.00 -2.72
N GLN A 153 0.49 29.87 -3.07
CA GLN A 153 1.08 30.58 -4.21
C GLN A 153 0.74 29.93 -5.56
N ASP A 154 0.74 28.61 -5.59
CA ASP A 154 0.46 27.84 -6.79
C ASP A 154 -0.38 26.59 -6.49
N PHE A 155 -0.71 25.85 -7.54
CA PHE A 155 -1.58 24.69 -7.43
C PHE A 155 -0.95 23.52 -6.67
N HIS A 156 0.36 23.32 -6.75
CA HIS A 156 1.04 22.28 -5.97
C HIS A 156 0.94 22.54 -4.47
N ASP A 157 1.07 23.82 -4.07
CA ASP A 157 0.91 24.23 -2.67
C ASP A 157 -0.53 24.05 -2.19
N MET A 158 -1.52 24.37 -3.06
CA MET A 158 -2.94 24.11 -2.78
C MET A 158 -3.20 22.62 -2.54
N SER A 159 -2.68 21.75 -3.41
CA SER A 159 -2.79 20.30 -3.30
C SER A 159 -2.13 19.75 -2.02
N GLU A 160 -0.92 20.22 -1.72
CA GLU A 160 -0.20 19.81 -0.49
C GLU A 160 -0.95 20.26 0.77
N LYS A 161 -1.49 21.46 0.77
CA LYS A 161 -2.31 21.99 1.86
C LYS A 161 -3.58 21.17 2.04
N MET A 162 -4.27 20.84 0.95
CA MET A 162 -5.45 19.98 0.94
C MET A 162 -5.16 18.62 1.56
N LEU A 163 -4.09 17.93 1.10
CA LEU A 163 -3.68 16.65 1.65
C LEU A 163 -3.30 16.74 3.13
N THR A 164 -2.62 17.83 3.53
CA THR A 164 -2.27 18.09 4.93
C THR A 164 -3.52 18.17 5.80
N GLU A 165 -4.54 18.93 5.39
CA GLU A 165 -5.79 19.05 6.14
C GLU A 165 -6.55 17.71 6.22
N MET A 166 -6.62 16.98 5.08
CA MET A 166 -7.28 15.67 5.02
C MET A 166 -6.62 14.67 5.96
N ILE A 167 -5.32 14.47 5.85
CA ILE A 167 -4.59 13.48 6.67
C ILE A 167 -4.60 13.88 8.16
N ASN A 168 -4.39 15.15 8.46
CA ASN A 168 -4.47 15.65 9.83
C ASN A 168 -5.86 15.42 10.45
N ARG A 169 -6.93 15.55 9.66
CA ARG A 169 -8.29 15.30 10.13
C ARG A 169 -8.50 13.82 10.45
N ILE A 170 -8.06 12.91 9.55
CA ILE A 170 -8.09 11.47 9.80
C ILE A 170 -7.28 11.13 11.06
N VAL A 171 -6.06 11.67 11.21
CA VAL A 171 -5.22 11.43 12.40
C VAL A 171 -5.90 11.90 13.69
N LYS A 172 -6.56 13.08 13.67
CA LYS A 172 -7.33 13.57 14.84
C LYS A 172 -8.48 12.64 15.19
N ASP A 173 -9.21 12.13 14.20
CA ASP A 173 -10.32 11.20 14.43
C ASP A 173 -9.84 9.87 15.02
N VAL A 174 -8.68 9.36 14.55
CA VAL A 174 -8.02 8.18 15.14
C VAL A 174 -7.57 8.43 16.59
N GLN A 175 -6.97 9.60 16.86
CA GLN A 175 -6.48 9.94 18.21
C GLN A 175 -7.63 9.99 19.24
N ARG A 176 -8.78 10.54 18.85
CA ARG A 176 -9.98 10.57 19.72
C ARG A 176 -10.46 9.18 20.13
N ARG A 177 -10.16 8.14 19.34
CA ARG A 177 -10.58 6.76 19.58
C ARG A 177 -9.52 5.90 20.25
N GLY A 178 -8.30 6.40 20.40
CA GLY A 178 -7.23 5.75 21.15
C GLY A 178 -6.59 4.51 20.52
N SER A 179 -7.04 4.07 19.35
CA SER A 179 -6.53 2.87 18.65
C SER A 179 -6.10 3.18 17.23
N SER A 180 -5.12 2.41 16.70
CA SER A 180 -4.75 2.52 15.29
C SER A 180 -5.85 2.03 14.37
N MET A 181 -6.01 2.70 13.21
CA MET A 181 -7.03 2.36 12.23
C MET A 181 -6.45 2.11 10.83
N VAL A 182 -7.22 1.37 10.04
CA VAL A 182 -6.95 1.14 8.62
C VAL A 182 -7.70 2.19 7.80
N VAL A 183 -7.07 2.68 6.74
CA VAL A 183 -7.65 3.54 5.70
C VAL A 183 -7.56 2.80 4.38
N TYR A 184 -8.68 2.45 3.78
CA TYR A 184 -8.73 1.82 2.48
C TYR A 184 -8.89 2.84 1.36
N PHE A 185 -8.10 2.66 0.31
CA PHE A 185 -8.31 3.22 -1.01
C PHE A 185 -8.57 2.09 -2.00
N HIS A 186 -9.29 2.35 -3.07
CA HIS A 186 -9.44 1.37 -4.13
C HIS A 186 -8.37 1.60 -5.21
N ASN A 187 -7.45 0.64 -5.37
CA ASN A 187 -6.26 0.73 -6.23
C ASN A 187 -5.11 1.60 -5.67
N LEU A 188 -5.00 1.71 -4.34
CA LEU A 188 -3.87 2.37 -3.68
C LEU A 188 -2.52 1.92 -4.24
N SER A 189 -2.37 0.62 -4.48
CA SER A 189 -1.11 -0.04 -4.84
C SER A 189 -0.47 0.50 -6.11
N GLN A 190 -1.26 0.98 -7.06
CA GLN A 190 -0.79 1.45 -8.36
C GLN A 190 -1.00 2.95 -8.57
N PHE A 191 -1.78 3.63 -7.71
CA PHE A 191 -2.15 5.02 -7.95
C PHE A 191 -1.98 5.90 -6.70
N ASP A 192 -2.97 5.95 -5.80
CA ASP A 192 -2.97 6.88 -4.66
C ASP A 192 -1.78 6.70 -3.72
N GLY A 193 -1.29 5.46 -3.59
CA GLY A 193 -0.21 5.11 -2.68
C GLY A 193 1.08 5.88 -2.95
N ILE A 194 1.40 6.15 -4.22
CA ILE A 194 2.61 6.89 -4.60
C ILE A 194 2.49 8.34 -4.11
N MET A 195 1.33 8.97 -4.31
CA MET A 195 1.08 10.35 -3.89
C MET A 195 1.05 10.46 -2.36
N ILE A 196 0.37 9.54 -1.69
CA ILE A 196 0.30 9.49 -0.22
C ILE A 196 1.69 9.25 0.39
N LEU A 197 2.48 8.31 -0.14
CA LEU A 197 3.83 8.03 0.36
C LEU A 197 4.74 9.24 0.16
N SER A 198 4.73 9.86 -1.03
CA SER A 198 5.50 11.07 -1.32
C SER A 198 5.11 12.22 -0.40
N PHE A 199 3.82 12.44 -0.18
CA PHE A 199 3.32 13.47 0.73
C PHE A 199 3.75 13.20 2.18
N LEU A 200 3.54 11.98 2.69
CA LEU A 200 3.89 11.64 4.07
C LEU A 200 5.39 11.81 4.35
N THR A 201 6.25 11.38 3.44
CA THR A 201 7.71 11.49 3.61
C THR A 201 8.17 12.94 3.64
N LYS A 202 7.52 13.85 2.94
CA LYS A 202 7.81 15.28 2.94
C LYS A 202 7.27 16.00 4.18
N SER A 203 6.00 15.74 4.53
CA SER A 203 5.26 16.54 5.48
C SER A 203 5.29 16.00 6.92
N TYR A 204 5.52 14.70 7.12
CA TYR A 204 5.50 14.04 8.44
C TYR A 204 6.90 13.67 8.93
N LYS A 205 7.83 14.64 8.94
CA LYS A 205 9.25 14.43 9.31
C LYS A 205 9.48 13.84 10.71
N ASN A 206 8.56 14.07 11.66
CA ASN A 206 8.64 13.55 13.03
C ASN A 206 7.89 12.21 13.21
N CYS A 207 7.48 11.58 12.12
CA CYS A 207 6.82 10.29 12.11
C CYS A 207 7.74 9.26 11.46
N HIS A 208 7.54 8.00 11.82
CA HIS A 208 8.14 6.90 11.10
C HIS A 208 7.14 6.35 10.10
N ILE A 209 7.56 6.24 8.84
CA ILE A 209 6.73 5.75 7.73
C ILE A 209 7.32 4.42 7.26
N GLU A 210 6.51 3.39 7.21
CA GLU A 210 6.89 2.03 6.83
C GLU A 210 6.03 1.56 5.66
N PRO A 211 6.48 1.72 4.41
CA PRO A 211 5.81 1.15 3.25
C PRO A 211 6.12 -0.35 3.12
N ILE A 212 5.12 -1.15 2.76
CA ILE A 212 5.31 -2.51 2.28
C ILE A 212 5.13 -2.48 0.77
N MET A 213 6.22 -2.76 0.05
CA MET A 213 6.25 -2.70 -1.42
C MET A 213 6.71 -4.03 -2.00
N ARG A 214 6.19 -4.39 -3.17
CA ARG A 214 6.62 -5.54 -3.96
C ARG A 214 6.33 -5.28 -5.43
N ASN A 215 7.33 -5.51 -6.31
CA ASN A 215 7.21 -5.32 -7.76
C ASN A 215 6.59 -3.95 -8.11
N ASP A 216 7.18 -2.88 -7.58
CA ASP A 216 6.77 -1.48 -7.76
C ASP A 216 5.33 -1.14 -7.32
N CYS A 217 4.66 -2.05 -6.65
CA CYS A 217 3.33 -1.85 -6.07
C CYS A 217 3.41 -1.61 -4.57
N ILE A 218 2.67 -0.63 -4.07
CA ILE A 218 2.56 -0.31 -2.64
C ILE A 218 1.42 -1.12 -2.04
N TYR A 219 1.75 -2.15 -1.25
CA TYR A 219 0.75 -3.01 -0.60
C TYR A 219 0.12 -2.36 0.63
N SER A 220 0.92 -1.62 1.38
CA SER A 220 0.44 -0.81 2.50
C SER A 220 1.46 0.24 2.90
N ILE A 221 0.99 1.29 3.58
CA ILE A 221 1.84 2.31 4.19
C ILE A 221 1.42 2.45 5.64
N LYS A 222 2.35 2.23 6.57
CA LYS A 222 2.09 2.42 8.00
C LYS A 222 2.70 3.72 8.47
N LEU A 223 1.92 4.50 9.19
CA LEU A 223 2.32 5.76 9.82
C LEU A 223 2.41 5.57 11.33
N TYR A 224 3.59 5.80 11.89
CA TYR A 224 3.85 5.73 13.32
C TYR A 224 4.18 7.12 13.86
N LYS A 225 3.59 7.47 14.98
CA LYS A 225 4.06 8.58 15.79
C LYS A 225 5.27 8.12 16.62
N VAL A 226 6.34 8.90 16.61
CA VAL A 226 7.54 8.64 17.38
C VAL A 226 7.53 9.49 18.66
N SER A 227 7.70 8.87 19.81
CA SER A 227 7.82 9.55 21.09
C SER A 227 9.22 10.16 21.25
N LYS A 228 9.40 11.03 22.25
CA LYS A 228 10.72 11.59 22.60
C LYS A 228 11.76 10.50 22.95
N ASN A 229 11.30 9.37 23.45
CA ASN A 229 12.13 8.22 23.82
C ASN A 229 12.42 7.27 22.66
N GLY A 230 11.94 7.59 21.44
CA GLY A 230 12.11 6.76 20.26
C GLY A 230 11.04 5.66 20.07
N ASP A 231 10.10 5.51 21.00
CA ASP A 231 9.03 4.50 20.88
C ASP A 231 8.10 4.83 19.72
N LYS A 232 7.75 3.81 18.92
CA LYS A 232 6.89 3.92 17.76
C LYS A 232 5.48 3.44 18.09
N ARG A 233 4.50 4.33 17.98
CA ARG A 233 3.07 3.99 18.12
C ARG A 233 2.41 4.06 16.75
N LEU A 234 1.86 2.93 16.27
CA LEU A 234 1.09 2.89 15.03
C LEU A 234 -0.17 3.77 15.14
N VAL A 235 -0.37 4.63 14.16
CA VAL A 235 -1.52 5.53 14.06
C VAL A 235 -2.45 5.08 12.94
N LEU A 236 -1.92 4.99 11.71
CA LEU A 236 -2.66 4.64 10.51
C LEU A 236 -1.97 3.53 9.74
N THR A 237 -2.76 2.71 9.07
CA THR A 237 -2.31 1.80 8.01
C THR A 237 -3.14 2.06 6.77
N PHE A 238 -2.55 2.61 5.73
CA PHE A 238 -3.18 2.74 4.42
C PHE A 238 -3.08 1.40 3.70
N MET A 239 -4.20 0.92 3.15
CA MET A 239 -4.32 -0.38 2.50
C MET A 239 -5.12 -0.28 1.22
N ASP A 240 -4.92 -1.26 0.35
CA ASP A 240 -5.60 -1.34 -0.93
C ASP A 240 -6.76 -2.33 -0.89
N SER A 241 -7.98 -1.86 -1.11
CA SER A 241 -9.14 -2.74 -1.23
C SER A 241 -9.13 -3.57 -2.52
N TYR A 242 -8.49 -3.09 -3.61
CA TYR A 242 -8.34 -3.85 -4.85
C TYR A 242 -7.47 -5.10 -4.67
N LEU A 243 -6.48 -5.08 -3.78
CA LEU A 243 -5.67 -6.27 -3.49
C LEU A 243 -6.45 -7.37 -2.76
N LEU A 244 -7.54 -7.02 -2.08
CA LEU A 244 -8.47 -7.97 -1.44
C LEU A 244 -9.59 -8.39 -2.41
N LEU A 245 -10.11 -7.44 -3.18
CA LEU A 245 -11.23 -7.62 -4.09
C LEU A 245 -10.77 -7.17 -5.48
N LYS A 246 -10.08 -8.05 -6.23
CA LYS A 246 -9.45 -7.75 -7.53
C LYS A 246 -10.47 -7.58 -8.67
N VAL A 247 -11.41 -6.68 -8.47
CA VAL A 247 -12.49 -6.37 -9.40
C VAL A 247 -12.64 -4.85 -9.47
N LYS A 248 -13.06 -4.31 -10.61
CA LYS A 248 -13.30 -2.88 -10.78
C LYS A 248 -14.39 -2.40 -9.81
N LEU A 249 -14.28 -1.17 -9.33
CA LEU A 249 -15.24 -0.61 -8.36
C LEU A 249 -16.68 -0.61 -8.89
N ALA A 250 -16.89 -0.40 -10.18
CA ALA A 250 -18.21 -0.47 -10.81
C ALA A 250 -18.84 -1.86 -10.67
N ASP A 251 -18.08 -2.92 -11.00
CA ASP A 251 -18.57 -4.30 -10.91
C ASP A 251 -18.80 -4.74 -9.45
N LEU A 252 -17.99 -4.19 -8.52
CA LEU A 252 -18.21 -4.38 -7.08
C LEU A 252 -19.46 -3.65 -6.59
N ALA A 253 -19.75 -2.46 -7.11
CA ALA A 253 -20.98 -1.73 -6.80
C ALA A 253 -22.22 -2.57 -7.19
N ASP A 254 -22.23 -3.08 -8.42
CA ASP A 254 -23.34 -3.90 -8.93
C ASP A 254 -23.53 -5.20 -8.13
N SER A 255 -22.42 -5.80 -7.68
CA SER A 255 -22.47 -7.09 -6.96
C SER A 255 -22.78 -6.93 -5.47
N PHE A 256 -22.22 -5.91 -4.82
CA PHE A 256 -22.29 -5.76 -3.36
C PHE A 256 -23.32 -4.71 -2.91
N CYS A 257 -23.56 -3.66 -3.68
CA CYS A 257 -24.40 -2.54 -3.27
C CYS A 257 -25.18 -1.89 -4.43
N PRO A 258 -25.95 -2.66 -5.20
CA PRO A 258 -26.68 -2.13 -6.36
C PRO A 258 -27.67 -1.02 -6.00
N GLU A 259 -28.16 -1.00 -4.76
CA GLU A 259 -29.06 0.04 -4.24
C GLU A 259 -28.41 1.43 -4.08
N LEU A 260 -27.08 1.53 -4.12
CA LEU A 260 -26.39 2.82 -4.03
C LEU A 260 -26.22 3.49 -5.39
N GLY A 261 -26.68 2.85 -6.46
CA GLY A 261 -26.38 3.24 -7.83
C GLY A 261 -24.97 2.86 -8.25
N GLY A 262 -24.73 2.80 -9.55
CA GLY A 262 -23.40 2.49 -10.08
C GLY A 262 -22.38 3.60 -9.88
N LYS A 263 -21.13 3.30 -10.28
CA LYS A 263 -20.08 4.32 -10.37
C LYS A 263 -20.51 5.40 -11.35
N GLY A 264 -20.43 6.66 -10.93
CA GLY A 264 -20.71 7.83 -11.77
C GLY A 264 -19.76 7.93 -12.98
N SER A 265 -20.12 8.71 -13.96
CA SER A 265 -19.23 9.11 -15.05
C SER A 265 -18.71 10.52 -14.81
N PHE A 266 -17.40 10.70 -14.92
CA PHE A 266 -16.76 12.01 -14.82
C PHE A 266 -15.67 12.13 -15.90
N ASP A 267 -15.56 13.30 -16.54
CA ASP A 267 -14.58 13.53 -17.60
C ASP A 267 -13.22 13.95 -17.02
N HIS A 268 -12.44 12.97 -16.58
CA HIS A 268 -11.10 13.20 -16.01
C HIS A 268 -10.09 13.79 -17.01
N GLN A 269 -10.28 13.58 -18.32
CA GLN A 269 -9.30 13.99 -19.34
C GLN A 269 -9.29 15.51 -19.56
N ASN A 270 -10.41 16.15 -19.33
CA ASN A 270 -10.60 17.58 -19.54
C ASN A 270 -10.46 18.44 -18.28
N VAL A 271 -9.98 17.85 -17.18
CA VAL A 271 -9.73 18.61 -15.93
C VAL A 271 -8.43 19.38 -16.04
N THR A 272 -8.53 20.71 -15.89
CA THR A 272 -7.39 21.62 -15.84
C THR A 272 -7.52 22.54 -14.63
N VAL A 273 -6.42 23.15 -14.18
CA VAL A 273 -6.41 24.04 -12.99
C VAL A 273 -7.44 25.15 -13.13
N ASP A 274 -7.54 25.76 -14.32
CA ASP A 274 -8.47 26.88 -14.58
C ASP A 274 -9.95 26.48 -14.50
N LYS A 275 -10.26 25.21 -14.77
CA LYS A 275 -11.62 24.68 -14.71
C LYS A 275 -12.04 24.25 -13.29
N LEU A 276 -11.09 24.07 -12.37
CA LEU A 276 -11.41 23.58 -11.03
C LEU A 276 -12.54 24.34 -10.32
N PRO A 277 -12.61 25.69 -10.37
CA PRO A 277 -13.71 26.39 -9.74
C PRO A 277 -15.09 26.01 -10.29
N SER A 278 -15.19 25.80 -11.60
CA SER A 278 -16.46 25.51 -12.28
C SER A 278 -16.94 24.06 -12.12
N ILE A 279 -16.00 23.10 -11.97
CA ILE A 279 -16.33 21.67 -11.86
C ILE A 279 -16.36 21.16 -10.41
N ARG A 280 -16.24 22.05 -9.43
CA ARG A 280 -16.11 21.69 -8.02
C ARG A 280 -17.21 20.74 -7.53
N GLU A 281 -18.45 21.09 -7.73
CA GLU A 281 -19.60 20.33 -7.24
C GLU A 281 -19.72 18.97 -7.94
N ASP A 282 -19.49 18.90 -9.24
CA ASP A 282 -19.51 17.65 -10.01
C ASP A 282 -18.38 16.72 -9.57
N SER A 283 -17.16 17.27 -9.39
CA SER A 283 -16.01 16.53 -8.90
C SER A 283 -16.22 15.95 -7.51
N LEU A 284 -16.77 16.75 -6.59
CA LEU A 284 -17.03 16.31 -5.22
C LEU A 284 -18.19 15.32 -5.15
N THR A 285 -19.17 15.44 -6.02
CA THR A 285 -20.27 14.47 -6.14
C THR A 285 -19.74 13.12 -6.60
N TYR A 286 -18.89 13.13 -7.63
CA TYR A 286 -18.22 11.93 -8.14
C TYR A 286 -17.34 11.28 -7.07
N LEU A 287 -16.46 12.04 -6.43
CA LEU A 287 -15.60 11.58 -5.34
C LEU A 287 -16.39 10.95 -4.18
N LYS A 288 -17.49 11.62 -3.76
CA LYS A 288 -18.36 11.09 -2.70
C LYS A 288 -18.99 9.74 -3.08
N GLN A 289 -19.40 9.59 -4.34
CA GLN A 289 -19.98 8.34 -4.82
C GLN A 289 -18.96 7.19 -4.78
N ASP A 290 -17.73 7.41 -5.22
CA ASP A 290 -16.66 6.40 -5.19
C ASP A 290 -16.31 6.00 -3.74
N ILE A 291 -16.22 6.96 -2.81
CA ILE A 291 -16.00 6.69 -1.38
C ILE A 291 -17.17 5.90 -0.78
N LEU A 292 -18.41 6.28 -1.09
CA LEU A 292 -19.61 5.62 -0.58
C LEU A 292 -19.69 4.16 -1.02
N ILE A 293 -19.44 3.91 -2.32
CA ILE A 293 -19.42 2.55 -2.89
C ILE A 293 -18.31 1.73 -2.23
N THR A 294 -17.08 2.27 -2.17
CA THR A 294 -15.95 1.54 -1.56
C THR A 294 -16.23 1.20 -0.09
N ALA A 295 -16.86 2.10 0.65
CA ALA A 295 -17.24 1.87 2.05
C ALA A 295 -18.27 0.76 2.18
N ALA A 296 -19.33 0.78 1.37
CA ALA A 296 -20.38 -0.24 1.40
C ALA A 296 -19.84 -1.62 1.00
N VAL A 297 -19.02 -1.69 -0.06
CA VAL A 297 -18.37 -2.92 -0.51
C VAL A 297 -17.50 -3.50 0.60
N MET A 298 -16.62 -2.69 1.20
CA MET A 298 -15.72 -3.15 2.25
C MET A 298 -16.47 -3.56 3.53
N GLN A 299 -17.54 -2.84 3.88
CA GLN A 299 -18.39 -3.19 5.02
C GLN A 299 -19.05 -4.57 4.82
N ARG A 300 -19.63 -4.82 3.65
CA ARG A 300 -20.28 -6.11 3.33
C ARG A 300 -19.29 -7.24 3.19
N ALA A 301 -18.19 -7.05 2.47
CA ALA A 301 -17.14 -8.05 2.37
C ALA A 301 -16.58 -8.45 3.74
N LYS A 302 -16.37 -7.45 4.62
CA LYS A 302 -15.93 -7.69 5.99
C LYS A 302 -16.95 -8.49 6.80
N ALA A 303 -18.23 -8.18 6.70
CA ALA A 303 -19.29 -8.91 7.38
C ALA A 303 -19.35 -10.38 6.94
N ILE A 304 -19.37 -10.63 5.63
CA ILE A 304 -19.42 -11.99 5.05
C ILE A 304 -18.23 -12.83 5.54
N ILE A 305 -17.02 -12.31 5.39
CA ILE A 305 -15.81 -13.08 5.78
C ILE A 305 -15.73 -13.30 7.29
N TRP A 306 -16.24 -12.36 8.07
CA TRP A 306 -16.30 -12.53 9.52
C TRP A 306 -17.34 -13.59 9.94
N GLU A 307 -18.52 -13.53 9.38
CA GLU A 307 -19.61 -14.47 9.68
C GLU A 307 -19.27 -15.90 9.26
N GLU A 308 -18.68 -16.07 8.07
CA GLU A 308 -18.37 -17.42 7.55
C GLU A 308 -17.10 -18.02 8.15
N TYR A 309 -16.05 -17.21 8.36
CA TYR A 309 -14.71 -17.73 8.69
C TYR A 309 -14.14 -17.16 9.99
N GLY A 310 -14.76 -16.18 10.62
CA GLY A 310 -14.24 -15.48 11.79
C GLY A 310 -12.90 -14.76 11.52
N ILE A 311 -12.68 -14.29 10.28
CA ILE A 311 -11.46 -13.60 9.86
C ILE A 311 -11.75 -12.12 9.70
N ASP A 312 -10.97 -11.28 10.41
CA ASP A 312 -11.02 -9.84 10.22
C ASP A 312 -10.16 -9.43 9.02
N ILE A 313 -10.80 -9.04 7.91
CA ILE A 313 -10.10 -8.64 6.67
C ILE A 313 -9.24 -7.39 6.84
N LEU A 314 -9.49 -6.55 7.87
CA LEU A 314 -8.64 -5.39 8.18
C LEU A 314 -7.21 -5.77 8.59
N LYS A 315 -6.95 -7.06 8.81
CA LYS A 315 -5.63 -7.62 9.13
C LYS A 315 -5.02 -8.41 7.98
N VAL A 316 -5.60 -8.31 6.79
CA VAL A 316 -5.20 -9.09 5.61
C VAL A 316 -4.92 -8.14 4.45
N LEU A 317 -3.76 -8.27 3.81
CA LEU A 317 -3.34 -7.36 2.74
C LEU A 317 -3.84 -7.76 1.35
N THR A 318 -4.00 -9.06 1.09
CA THR A 318 -4.29 -9.55 -0.26
C THR A 318 -5.27 -10.71 -0.25
N ILE A 319 -5.96 -10.92 -1.36
CA ILE A 319 -6.85 -12.07 -1.55
C ILE A 319 -6.13 -13.42 -1.36
N SER A 320 -4.88 -13.53 -1.80
CA SER A 320 -4.08 -14.76 -1.60
C SER A 320 -3.79 -15.02 -0.12
N ALA A 321 -3.48 -13.97 0.64
CA ALA A 321 -3.29 -14.09 2.08
C ALA A 321 -4.61 -14.43 2.80
N LEU A 322 -5.74 -13.91 2.32
CA LEU A 322 -7.08 -14.26 2.81
C LEU A 322 -7.39 -15.73 2.56
N ALA A 323 -7.21 -16.18 1.32
CA ALA A 323 -7.44 -17.58 0.94
C ALA A 323 -6.61 -18.55 1.79
N LEU A 324 -5.32 -18.27 2.01
CA LEU A 324 -4.47 -19.08 2.88
C LEU A 324 -4.97 -19.07 4.35
N LYS A 325 -5.44 -17.94 4.86
CA LYS A 325 -6.01 -17.88 6.22
C LYS A 325 -7.30 -18.69 6.33
N ILE A 326 -8.18 -18.60 5.33
CA ILE A 326 -9.41 -19.41 5.27
C ILE A 326 -9.05 -20.88 5.26
N PHE A 327 -8.16 -21.31 4.35
CA PHE A 327 -7.70 -22.69 4.27
C PHE A 327 -7.19 -23.20 5.62
N ARG A 328 -6.31 -22.47 6.28
CA ARG A 328 -5.73 -22.83 7.58
C ARG A 328 -6.74 -22.85 8.73
N ARG A 329 -7.90 -22.26 8.56
CA ARG A 329 -8.93 -22.16 9.59
C ARG A 329 -10.00 -23.23 9.42
N VAL A 330 -10.26 -23.63 8.21
CA VAL A 330 -11.31 -24.61 7.86
C VAL A 330 -10.76 -26.03 7.77
N TYR A 331 -9.54 -26.18 7.26
CA TYR A 331 -8.86 -27.46 7.02
C TYR A 331 -7.60 -27.59 7.87
#